data_c3533ae079cfecfe5a90c4947ac4f132
#
_entry.id   c3533ae079cfecfe5a90c4947ac4f132
#
_cell.length_a   1.000
_cell.length_b   1.000
_cell.length_c   1.000
_cell.angle_alpha   90.00
_cell.angle_beta   90.00
_cell.angle_gamma   90.00
#
_symmetry.space_group_name_H-M   'P 1'
#
loop_
_entity.id
_entity.type
_entity.pdbx_description
1 polymer ?
#
loop_
_entity_poly.entity_id
_entity_poly.type
_entity_poly.pdbx_seq_one_letter_code
_entity_poly.pdbx_strand_id
1 'polypeptide(L)'
;MWWLAIFLMQDSGAQQAQRVRATMAASIEKQRASIEQQLQSIKSPVPPVMSPSGFNVPPPVVPGCDPMSPPELSKMIDSVAREHGIDAELVREVARQESGFRPCAVSPKGAEGLMQLMPATQAQFDVRDPFDPQESLGAGAKLLKQLLDRYHGDLSLALSAYNAGMTRVDRTSTVPEIPETKGYVTNILDRLGK
;
A
#
# COMPACT_ATOMS: atom_id res chain seq x y z
N MET A 1 45.81 34.31 -1.17
CA MET A 1 45.02 33.84 -0.02
C MET A 1 43.61 33.35 -0.38
N TRP A 2 43.30 32.96 -1.64
CA TRP A 2 41.97 32.50 -2.07
C TRP A 2 41.88 30.98 -2.36
N TRP A 3 43.00 30.29 -2.34
CA TRP A 3 43.05 28.84 -2.62
C TRP A 3 42.70 27.94 -1.43
N LEU A 4 42.81 28.44 -0.20
CA LEU A 4 42.51 27.70 1.04
C LEU A 4 40.98 27.59 1.30
N ALA A 5 40.15 28.50 0.79
CA ALA A 5 38.71 28.48 1.01
C ALA A 5 37.96 27.46 0.15
N ILE A 6 38.49 27.08 -1.02
CA ILE A 6 37.87 26.10 -1.93
C ILE A 6 38.09 24.68 -1.41
N PHE A 7 39.18 24.40 -0.71
CA PHE A 7 39.46 23.07 -0.16
C PHE A 7 38.59 22.71 1.06
N LEU A 8 38.10 23.70 1.81
CA LEU A 8 37.21 23.50 2.97
C LEU A 8 35.74 23.30 2.60
N MET A 9 35.32 23.70 1.40
CA MET A 9 33.94 23.47 0.94
C MET A 9 33.69 22.09 0.29
N GLN A 10 34.75 21.41 -0.15
CA GLN A 10 34.60 20.07 -0.73
C GLN A 10 34.50 18.95 0.31
N ASP A 11 34.93 19.20 1.54
CA ASP A 11 34.92 18.20 2.62
C ASP A 11 33.51 18.03 3.25
N SER A 12 32.63 19.04 3.17
CA SER A 12 31.31 19.03 3.77
C SER A 12 30.31 18.08 3.08
N GLY A 13 30.40 17.95 1.76
CA GLY A 13 29.50 17.08 0.96
C GLY A 13 29.83 15.59 1.17
N ALA A 14 31.09 15.23 1.24
CA ALA A 14 31.51 13.85 1.48
C ALA A 14 31.15 13.39 2.90
N GLN A 15 31.33 14.25 3.89
CA GLN A 15 30.96 13.97 5.29
C GLN A 15 29.46 13.87 5.47
N GLN A 16 28.63 14.68 4.77
CA GLN A 16 27.19 14.63 4.80
C GLN A 16 26.69 13.34 4.14
N ALA A 17 27.24 12.95 2.99
CA ALA A 17 26.90 11.70 2.33
C ALA A 17 27.27 10.47 3.19
N GLN A 18 28.36 10.54 3.93
CA GLN A 18 28.81 9.48 4.83
C GLN A 18 27.89 9.34 6.06
N ARG A 19 27.42 10.46 6.62
CA ARG A 19 26.41 10.48 7.70
C ARG A 19 25.07 9.91 7.25
N VAL A 20 24.61 10.26 6.06
CA VAL A 20 23.35 9.73 5.50
C VAL A 20 23.45 8.21 5.26
N ARG A 21 24.59 7.74 4.74
CA ARG A 21 24.83 6.28 4.57
C ARG A 21 24.87 5.55 5.91
N ALA A 22 25.50 6.14 6.92
CA ALA A 22 25.58 5.55 8.25
C ALA A 22 24.20 5.47 8.93
N THR A 23 23.37 6.52 8.81
CA THR A 23 22.00 6.51 9.34
C THR A 23 21.09 5.53 8.60
N MET A 24 21.22 5.40 7.29
CA MET A 24 20.49 4.39 6.52
C MET A 24 20.91 2.96 6.91
N ALA A 25 22.21 2.70 7.06
CA ALA A 25 22.72 1.41 7.48
C ALA A 25 22.21 1.03 8.90
N ALA A 26 22.22 1.97 9.83
CA ALA A 26 21.71 1.76 11.19
C ALA A 26 20.19 1.49 11.21
N SER A 27 19.43 2.15 10.34
CA SER A 27 17.99 1.91 10.19
C SER A 27 17.70 0.51 9.65
N ILE A 28 18.43 0.07 8.63
CA ILE A 28 18.31 -1.28 8.04
C ILE A 28 18.67 -2.35 9.08
N GLU A 29 19.72 -2.11 9.89
CA GLU A 29 20.14 -3.04 10.94
C GLU A 29 19.08 -3.17 12.04
N LYS A 30 18.45 -2.05 12.42
CA LYS A 30 17.35 -2.03 13.38
C LYS A 30 16.10 -2.77 12.87
N GLN A 31 15.79 -2.63 11.59
CA GLN A 31 14.69 -3.37 10.94
C GLN A 31 14.99 -4.88 10.87
N ARG A 32 16.22 -5.26 10.53
CA ARG A 32 16.64 -6.68 10.54
C ARG A 32 16.54 -7.30 11.91
N ALA A 33 17.01 -6.62 12.95
CA ALA A 33 16.92 -7.08 14.33
C ALA A 33 15.45 -7.26 14.79
N SER A 34 14.55 -6.35 14.39
CA SER A 34 13.12 -6.44 14.66
C SER A 34 12.48 -7.66 13.98
N ILE A 35 12.81 -7.89 12.70
CA ILE A 35 12.33 -9.05 11.93
C ILE A 35 12.85 -10.34 12.54
N GLU A 36 14.10 -10.38 12.98
CA GLU A 36 14.72 -11.57 13.59
C GLU A 36 14.10 -11.90 14.94
N GLN A 37 13.75 -10.88 15.71
CA GLN A 37 13.02 -11.02 16.98
C GLN A 37 11.58 -11.53 16.74
N GLN A 38 10.90 -11.08 15.71
CA GLN A 38 9.59 -11.57 15.29
C GLN A 38 9.65 -13.03 14.78
N LEU A 39 10.69 -13.38 14.04
CA LEU A 39 10.91 -14.76 13.58
C LEU A 39 11.22 -15.72 14.73
N GLN A 40 11.89 -15.26 15.78
CA GLN A 40 12.15 -16.08 16.98
C GLN A 40 10.88 -16.32 17.79
N SER A 41 9.95 -15.38 17.84
CA SER A 41 8.66 -15.58 18.53
C SER A 41 7.70 -16.53 17.78
N ILE A 42 7.93 -16.75 16.47
CA ILE A 42 7.15 -17.70 15.65
C ILE A 42 7.71 -19.14 15.76
N LYS A 43 8.90 -19.34 16.33
CA LYS A 43 9.53 -20.66 16.52
C LYS A 43 8.98 -21.50 17.67
N SER A 44 7.84 -21.14 18.25
CA SER A 44 7.10 -22.07 19.09
C SER A 44 6.54 -23.20 18.22
N PRO A 45 6.74 -24.47 18.58
CA PRO A 45 6.30 -25.57 17.74
C PRO A 45 4.77 -25.59 17.67
N VAL A 46 4.24 -25.25 16.49
CA VAL A 46 2.83 -25.49 16.18
C VAL A 46 2.65 -27.00 16.06
N PRO A 47 1.73 -27.61 16.82
CA PRO A 47 1.46 -29.04 16.67
C PRO A 47 0.99 -29.32 15.24
N PRO A 48 1.32 -30.49 14.66
CA PRO A 48 0.95 -30.80 13.27
C PRO A 48 -0.58 -30.91 13.19
N VAL A 49 -1.18 -29.94 12.49
CA VAL A 49 -2.59 -30.02 12.10
C VAL A 49 -2.69 -30.96 10.93
N MET A 50 -3.17 -32.17 11.18
CA MET A 50 -3.57 -33.10 10.13
C MET A 50 -4.72 -32.48 9.34
N SER A 51 -4.49 -32.23 8.06
CA SER A 51 -5.53 -31.77 7.14
C SER A 51 -6.45 -32.93 6.77
N PRO A 52 -7.75 -32.85 7.03
CA PRO A 52 -8.74 -33.57 6.25
C PRO A 52 -9.30 -32.62 5.19
N SER A 53 -9.15 -33.03 3.94
CA SER A 53 -9.99 -32.78 2.77
C SER A 53 -10.89 -31.53 2.76
N GLY A 54 -10.56 -30.55 1.92
CA GLY A 54 -11.60 -29.86 1.15
C GLY A 54 -12.28 -28.66 1.78
N PHE A 55 -11.76 -28.02 2.80
CA PHE A 55 -12.31 -26.78 3.32
C PHE A 55 -11.50 -25.58 2.79
N ASN A 56 -12.22 -24.69 2.08
CA ASN A 56 -11.74 -23.36 1.74
C ASN A 56 -11.60 -22.57 3.05
N VAL A 57 -10.41 -22.67 3.68
CA VAL A 57 -10.12 -21.96 4.92
C VAL A 57 -9.97 -20.48 4.55
N PRO A 58 -10.86 -19.58 5.04
CA PRO A 58 -10.62 -18.16 4.87
C PRO A 58 -9.27 -17.77 5.49
N PRO A 59 -8.59 -16.74 4.97
CA PRO A 59 -7.30 -16.29 5.52
C PRO A 59 -7.44 -16.07 7.03
N PRO A 60 -6.37 -16.32 7.81
CA PRO A 60 -6.43 -16.22 9.27
C PRO A 60 -6.94 -14.84 9.66
N VAL A 61 -8.08 -14.82 10.36
CA VAL A 61 -8.63 -13.60 10.94
C VAL A 61 -7.65 -13.18 12.03
N VAL A 62 -6.94 -12.08 11.83
CA VAL A 62 -6.15 -11.47 12.90
C VAL A 62 -7.14 -11.03 13.97
N PRO A 63 -7.05 -11.54 15.21
CA PRO A 63 -7.97 -11.15 16.26
C PRO A 63 -7.96 -9.64 16.44
N GLY A 64 -9.15 -9.00 16.37
CA GLY A 64 -9.28 -7.54 16.50
C GLY A 64 -9.16 -6.75 15.19
N CYS A 65 -9.12 -7.41 14.03
CA CYS A 65 -9.15 -6.76 12.73
C CYS A 65 -10.54 -6.87 12.08
N ASP A 66 -11.54 -6.29 12.73
CA ASP A 66 -12.91 -6.28 12.20
C ASP A 66 -13.07 -5.18 11.13
N PRO A 67 -13.99 -5.37 10.16
CA PRO A 67 -14.35 -4.32 9.23
C PRO A 67 -14.91 -3.10 9.97
N MET A 68 -14.57 -1.91 9.49
CA MET A 68 -15.11 -0.66 10.02
C MET A 68 -16.63 -0.61 9.91
N SER A 69 -17.26 0.11 10.85
CA SER A 69 -18.70 0.35 10.81
C SER A 69 -19.10 1.15 9.56
N PRO A 70 -20.20 0.77 8.86
CA PRO A 70 -20.59 1.45 7.62
C PRO A 70 -20.80 2.96 7.73
N PRO A 71 -21.40 3.52 8.81
CA PRO A 71 -21.60 4.96 8.92
C PRO A 71 -20.30 5.77 9.08
N GLU A 72 -19.34 5.20 9.81
CA GLU A 72 -18.04 5.83 10.06
C GLU A 72 -17.19 5.81 8.79
N LEU A 73 -17.08 4.65 8.17
CA LEU A 73 -16.38 4.46 6.91
C LEU A 73 -16.93 5.36 5.79
N SER A 74 -18.27 5.49 5.67
CA SER A 74 -18.90 6.35 4.66
C SER A 74 -18.50 7.81 4.83
N LYS A 75 -18.52 8.34 6.04
CA LYS A 75 -18.10 9.73 6.31
C LYS A 75 -16.66 9.99 5.90
N MET A 76 -15.74 9.06 6.19
CA MET A 76 -14.35 9.18 5.82
C MET A 76 -14.16 9.12 4.29
N ILE A 77 -14.80 8.16 3.62
CA ILE A 77 -14.75 8.04 2.16
C ILE A 77 -15.29 9.30 1.48
N ASP A 78 -16.45 9.80 1.91
CA ASP A 78 -17.05 11.02 1.36
C ASP A 78 -16.14 12.25 1.56
N SER A 79 -15.42 12.29 2.68
CA SER A 79 -14.47 13.37 2.96
C SER A 79 -13.28 13.32 2.01
N VAL A 80 -12.60 12.18 1.88
CA VAL A 80 -11.41 12.04 1.03
C VAL A 80 -11.77 12.13 -0.46
N ALA A 81 -12.95 11.63 -0.84
CA ALA A 81 -13.44 11.72 -2.21
C ALA A 81 -13.64 13.18 -2.65
N ARG A 82 -14.24 14.00 -1.79
CA ARG A 82 -14.39 15.45 -2.04
C ARG A 82 -13.04 16.16 -2.07
N GLU A 83 -12.14 15.84 -1.14
CA GLU A 83 -10.80 16.45 -1.06
C GLU A 83 -10.00 16.23 -2.34
N HIS A 84 -10.05 15.02 -2.88
CA HIS A 84 -9.25 14.65 -4.05
C HIS A 84 -10.01 14.71 -5.38
N GLY A 85 -11.29 15.11 -5.38
CA GLY A 85 -12.11 15.22 -6.60
C GLY A 85 -12.28 13.89 -7.32
N ILE A 86 -12.55 12.82 -6.58
CA ILE A 86 -12.74 11.45 -7.07
C ILE A 86 -14.14 10.93 -6.65
N ASP A 87 -14.67 9.97 -7.39
CA ASP A 87 -15.94 9.32 -7.07
C ASP A 87 -15.82 8.54 -5.74
N ALA A 88 -16.70 8.85 -4.78
CA ALA A 88 -16.73 8.19 -3.48
C ALA A 88 -17.01 6.69 -3.57
N GLU A 89 -17.87 6.29 -4.53
CA GLU A 89 -18.20 4.87 -4.73
C GLU A 89 -17.00 4.10 -5.28
N LEU A 90 -16.19 4.74 -6.15
CA LEU A 90 -14.95 4.14 -6.61
C LEU A 90 -13.97 3.90 -5.45
N VAL A 91 -13.77 4.89 -4.57
CA VAL A 91 -12.91 4.74 -3.38
C VAL A 91 -13.43 3.60 -2.49
N ARG A 92 -14.75 3.52 -2.32
CA ARG A 92 -15.40 2.47 -1.53
C ARG A 92 -15.13 1.09 -2.08
N GLU A 93 -15.34 0.90 -3.39
CA GLU A 93 -15.19 -0.42 -4.00
C GLU A 93 -13.72 -0.87 -4.07
N VAL A 94 -12.79 0.07 -4.22
CA VAL A 94 -11.37 -0.23 -4.09
C VAL A 94 -11.03 -0.66 -2.65
N ALA A 95 -11.44 0.09 -1.63
CA ALA A 95 -11.19 -0.28 -0.23
C ALA A 95 -11.84 -1.64 0.13
N ARG A 96 -13.02 -1.92 -0.43
CA ARG A 96 -13.67 -3.24 -0.30
C ARG A 96 -12.82 -4.35 -0.90
N GLN A 97 -12.31 -4.13 -2.10
CA GLN A 97 -11.54 -5.13 -2.83
C GLN A 97 -10.16 -5.36 -2.18
N GLU A 98 -9.55 -4.32 -1.62
CA GLU A 98 -8.22 -4.37 -1.00
C GLU A 98 -8.22 -5.06 0.38
N SER A 99 -9.11 -4.64 1.26
CA SER A 99 -9.05 -5.08 2.67
C SER A 99 -10.37 -5.66 3.20
N GLY A 100 -11.48 -5.57 2.44
CA GLY A 100 -12.81 -5.82 2.98
C GLY A 100 -13.14 -4.85 4.12
N PHE A 101 -12.66 -3.62 4.03
CA PHE A 101 -12.82 -2.55 5.03
C PHE A 101 -12.10 -2.79 6.37
N ARG A 102 -11.06 -3.62 6.39
CA ARG A 102 -10.27 -3.90 7.59
C ARG A 102 -9.07 -2.96 7.66
N PRO A 103 -9.00 -2.05 8.66
CA PRO A 103 -7.92 -1.07 8.74
C PRO A 103 -6.56 -1.69 9.07
N CYS A 104 -6.55 -2.82 9.75
CA CYS A 104 -5.33 -3.53 10.17
C CYS A 104 -4.90 -4.64 9.18
N ALA A 105 -5.45 -4.66 7.97
CA ALA A 105 -5.11 -5.68 6.98
C ALA A 105 -3.65 -5.56 6.53
N VAL A 106 -2.96 -6.72 6.46
CA VAL A 106 -1.60 -6.82 5.91
C VAL A 106 -1.56 -7.98 4.93
N SER A 107 -1.10 -7.69 3.70
CA SER A 107 -0.95 -8.73 2.68
C SER A 107 0.38 -9.48 2.83
N PRO A 108 0.50 -10.70 2.26
CA PRO A 108 1.77 -11.42 2.20
C PRO A 108 2.88 -10.67 1.45
N LYS A 109 2.52 -9.70 0.61
CA LYS A 109 3.46 -8.84 -0.14
C LYS A 109 3.84 -7.57 0.64
N GLY A 110 3.32 -7.36 1.85
CA GLY A 110 3.60 -6.21 2.70
C GLY A 110 2.79 -4.96 2.35
N ALA A 111 1.65 -5.11 1.69
CA ALA A 111 0.68 -4.03 1.53
C ALA A 111 -0.16 -3.90 2.81
N GLU A 112 -0.48 -2.67 3.24
CA GLU A 112 -1.02 -2.39 4.57
C GLU A 112 -2.25 -1.48 4.54
N GLY A 113 -3.15 -1.69 5.52
CA GLY A 113 -4.29 -0.83 5.80
C GLY A 113 -5.49 -1.01 4.86
N LEU A 114 -6.45 -0.08 4.96
CA LEU A 114 -7.71 -0.11 4.21
C LEU A 114 -7.52 -0.16 2.70
N MET A 115 -6.53 0.57 2.19
CA MET A 115 -6.26 0.72 0.77
C MET A 115 -5.06 -0.11 0.30
N GLN A 116 -4.50 -0.99 1.15
CA GLN A 116 -3.38 -1.90 0.87
C GLN A 116 -2.21 -1.19 0.20
N LEU A 117 -1.72 -0.14 0.86
CA LEU A 117 -0.61 0.65 0.35
C LEU A 117 0.73 -0.06 0.56
N MET A 118 1.50 -0.21 -0.51
CA MET A 118 2.88 -0.69 -0.40
C MET A 118 3.77 0.34 0.29
N PRO A 119 4.82 -0.06 1.03
CA PRO A 119 5.70 0.86 1.75
C PRO A 119 6.28 2.00 0.89
N ALA A 120 6.58 1.74 -0.38
CA ALA A 120 7.03 2.78 -1.30
C ALA A 120 5.95 3.82 -1.59
N THR A 121 4.68 3.41 -1.67
CA THR A 121 3.53 4.30 -1.85
C THR A 121 3.25 5.09 -0.57
N GLN A 122 3.36 4.47 0.59
CA GLN A 122 3.25 5.15 1.88
C GLN A 122 4.29 6.28 1.99
N ALA A 123 5.54 5.99 1.65
CA ALA A 123 6.61 6.98 1.65
C ALA A 123 6.38 8.11 0.61
N GLN A 124 5.82 7.81 -0.56
CA GLN A 124 5.49 8.79 -1.59
C GLN A 124 4.43 9.80 -1.14
N PHE A 125 3.49 9.37 -0.31
CA PHE A 125 2.37 10.19 0.15
C PHE A 125 2.48 10.63 1.62
N ASP A 126 3.65 10.45 2.25
CA ASP A 126 3.94 10.83 3.63
C ASP A 126 2.97 10.18 4.65
N VAL A 127 2.54 8.94 4.39
CA VAL A 127 1.72 8.15 5.31
C VAL A 127 2.57 7.76 6.52
N ARG A 128 2.16 8.18 7.70
CA ARG A 128 2.87 7.93 8.96
C ARG A 128 2.38 6.66 9.63
N ASP A 129 1.07 6.41 9.53
CA ASP A 129 0.40 5.21 10.04
C ASP A 129 -0.53 4.64 8.95
N PRO A 130 -0.12 3.57 8.24
CA PRO A 130 -0.95 2.95 7.20
C PRO A 130 -2.20 2.26 7.76
N PHE A 131 -2.27 2.03 9.08
CA PHE A 131 -3.41 1.46 9.77
C PHE A 131 -4.40 2.51 10.26
N ASP A 132 -4.03 3.79 10.24
CA ASP A 132 -4.98 4.88 10.42
C ASP A 132 -5.92 4.95 9.19
N PRO A 133 -7.25 4.79 9.38
CA PRO A 133 -8.21 4.77 8.28
C PRO A 133 -8.18 6.03 7.41
N GLN A 134 -8.00 7.19 8.02
CA GLN A 134 -8.01 8.46 7.31
C GLN A 134 -6.75 8.63 6.46
N GLU A 135 -5.56 8.29 7.01
CA GLU A 135 -4.30 8.35 6.27
C GLU A 135 -4.30 7.34 5.11
N SER A 136 -4.76 6.12 5.35
CA SER A 136 -4.85 5.08 4.32
C SER A 136 -5.80 5.45 3.18
N LEU A 137 -7.02 5.88 3.50
CA LEU A 137 -8.02 6.31 2.51
C LEU A 137 -7.54 7.54 1.73
N GLY A 138 -6.97 8.53 2.41
CA GLY A 138 -6.45 9.75 1.77
C GLY A 138 -5.36 9.45 0.75
N ALA A 139 -4.35 8.67 1.14
CA ALA A 139 -3.26 8.30 0.24
C ALA A 139 -3.74 7.41 -0.92
N GLY A 140 -4.63 6.44 -0.66
CA GLY A 140 -5.22 5.59 -1.68
C GLY A 140 -6.08 6.36 -2.68
N ALA A 141 -6.92 7.28 -2.22
CA ALA A 141 -7.73 8.16 -3.08
C ALA A 141 -6.85 9.07 -3.94
N LYS A 142 -5.79 9.63 -3.37
CA LYS A 142 -4.82 10.45 -4.08
C LYS A 142 -4.09 9.65 -5.16
N LEU A 143 -3.68 8.41 -4.87
CA LEU A 143 -3.09 7.51 -5.87
C LEU A 143 -4.07 7.21 -6.99
N LEU A 144 -5.32 6.83 -6.66
CA LEU A 144 -6.37 6.56 -7.66
C LEU A 144 -6.60 7.76 -8.57
N LYS A 145 -6.67 8.97 -8.00
CA LYS A 145 -6.83 10.20 -8.79
C LYS A 145 -5.66 10.41 -9.75
N GLN A 146 -4.42 10.23 -9.29
CA GLN A 146 -3.25 10.32 -10.16
C GLN A 146 -3.27 9.30 -11.30
N LEU A 147 -3.73 8.08 -11.02
CA LEU A 147 -3.87 7.04 -12.04
C LEU A 147 -4.97 7.36 -13.05
N LEU A 148 -6.13 7.85 -12.59
CA LEU A 148 -7.20 8.31 -13.47
C LEU A 148 -6.75 9.45 -14.38
N ASP A 149 -6.03 10.42 -13.84
CA ASP A 149 -5.48 11.53 -14.64
C ASP A 149 -4.45 11.03 -15.67
N ARG A 150 -3.58 10.10 -15.26
CA ARG A 150 -2.57 9.50 -16.14
C ARG A 150 -3.18 8.75 -17.31
N TYR A 151 -4.24 8.01 -17.07
CA TYR A 151 -4.94 7.20 -18.09
C TYR A 151 -6.19 7.88 -18.65
N HIS A 152 -6.27 9.23 -18.58
CA HIS A 152 -7.32 10.04 -19.19
C HIS A 152 -8.74 9.61 -18.82
N GLY A 153 -8.93 9.14 -17.59
CA GLY A 153 -10.22 8.67 -17.07
C GLY A 153 -10.55 7.21 -17.43
N ASP A 154 -9.65 6.48 -18.10
CA ASP A 154 -9.84 5.05 -18.32
C ASP A 154 -9.74 4.30 -16.99
N LEU A 155 -10.91 3.91 -16.49
CA LEU A 155 -11.06 3.26 -15.21
C LEU A 155 -10.40 1.87 -15.17
N SER A 156 -10.47 1.12 -16.27
CA SER A 156 -9.87 -0.21 -16.37
C SER A 156 -8.35 -0.16 -16.27
N LEU A 157 -7.72 0.80 -16.96
CA LEU A 157 -6.29 1.02 -16.88
C LEU A 157 -5.85 1.56 -15.53
N ALA A 158 -6.60 2.50 -14.95
CA ALA A 158 -6.31 3.05 -13.62
C ALA A 158 -6.37 1.98 -12.53
N LEU A 159 -7.40 1.15 -12.51
CA LEU A 159 -7.55 0.03 -11.58
C LEU A 159 -6.46 -1.03 -11.79
N SER A 160 -6.13 -1.33 -13.05
CA SER A 160 -5.03 -2.24 -13.36
C SER A 160 -3.70 -1.74 -12.83
N ALA A 161 -3.44 -0.44 -12.98
CA ALA A 161 -2.20 0.18 -12.49
C ALA A 161 -2.15 0.26 -10.96
N TYR A 162 -3.29 0.44 -10.31
CA TYR A 162 -3.39 0.39 -8.86
C TYR A 162 -2.98 -1.00 -8.34
N ASN A 163 -3.54 -2.06 -8.90
CA ASN A 163 -3.30 -3.45 -8.47
C ASN A 163 -1.94 -4.00 -8.94
N ALA A 164 -1.60 -3.84 -10.23
CA ALA A 164 -0.42 -4.48 -10.84
C ALA A 164 0.79 -3.55 -10.98
N GLY A 165 0.62 -2.26 -10.73
CA GLY A 165 1.63 -1.21 -10.88
C GLY A 165 1.67 -0.60 -12.29
N MET A 166 1.90 0.71 -12.34
CA MET A 166 1.92 1.54 -13.57
C MET A 166 2.85 0.98 -14.65
N THR A 167 4.05 0.53 -14.30
CA THR A 167 5.05 0.05 -15.28
C THR A 167 4.53 -1.10 -16.15
N ARG A 168 3.65 -1.94 -15.61
CA ARG A 168 3.07 -3.05 -16.38
C ARG A 168 2.02 -2.55 -17.36
N VAL A 169 1.15 -1.66 -16.91
CA VAL A 169 0.11 -1.06 -17.76
C VAL A 169 0.71 -0.18 -18.85
N ASP A 170 1.69 0.65 -18.52
CA ASP A 170 2.37 1.52 -19.50
C ASP A 170 3.06 0.74 -20.63
N ARG A 171 3.55 -0.45 -20.31
CA ARG A 171 4.23 -1.30 -21.31
C ARG A 171 3.29 -1.86 -22.37
N THR A 172 2.05 -2.13 -22.00
CA THR A 172 1.07 -2.80 -22.89
C THR A 172 -0.06 -1.87 -23.33
N SER A 173 -0.28 -0.77 -22.61
CA SER A 173 -1.43 0.13 -22.77
C SER A 173 -2.79 -0.59 -22.70
N THR A 174 -2.82 -1.73 -21.99
CA THR A 174 -4.01 -2.56 -21.81
C THR A 174 -4.06 -3.12 -20.39
N VAL A 175 -5.22 -3.68 -20.00
CA VAL A 175 -5.31 -4.49 -18.77
C VAL A 175 -4.32 -5.66 -18.89
N PRO A 176 -3.38 -5.83 -17.96
CA PRO A 176 -2.41 -6.92 -18.01
C PRO A 176 -3.08 -8.30 -18.00
N GLU A 177 -2.49 -9.25 -18.73
CA GLU A 177 -2.94 -10.66 -18.79
C GLU A 177 -2.61 -11.43 -17.49
N ILE A 178 -2.88 -10.81 -16.33
CA ILE A 178 -2.69 -11.37 -15.00
C ILE A 178 -4.06 -11.70 -14.43
N PRO A 179 -4.36 -12.99 -14.16
CA PRO A 179 -5.69 -13.39 -13.67
C PRO A 179 -6.16 -12.62 -12.43
N GLU A 180 -5.25 -12.36 -11.47
CA GLU A 180 -5.51 -11.56 -10.27
C GLU A 180 -5.97 -10.14 -10.65
N THR A 181 -5.24 -9.47 -11.54
CA THR A 181 -5.55 -8.09 -11.97
C THR A 181 -6.84 -8.02 -12.78
N LYS A 182 -7.07 -8.98 -13.69
CA LYS A 182 -8.34 -9.04 -14.43
C LYS A 182 -9.53 -9.21 -13.50
N GLY A 183 -9.45 -10.14 -12.55
CA GLY A 183 -10.49 -10.34 -11.55
C GLY A 183 -10.72 -9.10 -10.68
N TYR A 184 -9.65 -8.43 -10.28
CA TYR A 184 -9.71 -7.18 -9.54
C TYR A 184 -10.51 -6.09 -10.28
N VAL A 185 -10.14 -5.85 -11.54
CA VAL A 185 -10.81 -4.85 -12.39
C VAL A 185 -12.27 -5.21 -12.62
N THR A 186 -12.56 -6.44 -13.05
CA THR A 186 -13.93 -6.91 -13.31
C THR A 186 -14.81 -6.77 -12.07
N ASN A 187 -14.34 -7.24 -10.91
CA ASN A 187 -15.10 -7.16 -9.67
C ASN A 187 -15.48 -5.72 -9.28
N ILE A 188 -14.58 -4.77 -9.47
CA ILE A 188 -14.87 -3.37 -9.14
C ILE A 188 -15.82 -2.77 -10.17
N LEU A 189 -15.59 -2.98 -11.46
CA LEU A 189 -16.45 -2.46 -12.52
C LEU A 189 -17.89 -2.98 -12.41
N ASP A 190 -18.05 -4.27 -12.18
CA ASP A 190 -19.38 -4.89 -12.00
C ASP A 190 -20.16 -4.25 -10.84
N ARG A 191 -19.47 -3.97 -9.71
CA ARG A 191 -20.12 -3.30 -8.56
C ARG A 191 -20.44 -1.84 -8.82
N LEU A 192 -19.66 -1.17 -9.67
CA LEU A 192 -19.95 0.20 -10.11
C LEU A 192 -20.99 0.27 -11.23
N GLY A 193 -21.48 -0.87 -11.75
CA GLY A 193 -22.44 -0.95 -12.85
C GLY A 193 -21.86 -0.45 -14.19
N LYS A 194 -20.58 -0.69 -14.44
CA LYS A 194 -19.85 -0.23 -15.63
C LYS A 194 -19.30 -1.36 -16.45
#